data_c92cb1f8bd460b55e0557cae1dd8fbbe
#
_entry.id   c92cb1f8bd460b55e0557cae1dd8fbbe
#
_cell.length_a   1.000
_cell.length_b   1.000
_cell.length_c   1.000
_cell.angle_alpha   90.00
_cell.angle_beta   90.00
_cell.angle_gamma   90.00
#
_symmetry.space_group_name_H-M   'P 1'
#
loop_
_entity.id
_entity.type
_entity.pdbx_description
1 polymer ?
#
loop_
_entity_poly.entity_id
_entity_poly.type
_entity_poly.pdbx_seq_one_letter_code
_entity_poly.pdbx_strand_id
1 'polypeptide(L)'
;MMAEKVLVRPTSDPVVRSTPDPDPRVSTGIPGLDELLEGGFPTGSLITLAGRPGTGKTIFGSQFLYQGARENGEPGMYVSMLEGRKAYFRNMNRLGLDLLPLEKKDLFRFLEMPTLSAEGLPAIWEEIVRNIDDAGIVRLVIDSFTAMSQAFGTQGDIRVFTHMLLGKIIGGAGCTTLMITESAPGLLGDVNPNPGMQEFIADGVLHFHLVPVAGDARVRYVEITKMRGTNHQMGPIPIDIGNRGITVRMPHIPGRK
;
A
#
# COMPACT_ATOMS: atom_id res chain seq x y z
N MET A 1 21.25 52.06 54.60
CA MET A 1 20.59 50.76 54.45
C MET A 1 20.14 50.66 53.01
N MET A 2 21.02 50.03 52.15
CA MET A 2 20.78 49.89 50.72
C MET A 2 20.06 48.54 50.51
N ALA A 3 18.90 48.56 49.82
CA ALA A 3 18.17 47.38 49.45
C ALA A 3 18.70 46.85 48.11
N GLU A 4 19.21 45.62 48.13
CA GLU A 4 19.76 44.87 47.01
C GLU A 4 18.60 44.36 46.15
N LYS A 5 18.52 44.79 44.86
CA LYS A 5 17.59 44.28 43.90
C LYS A 5 18.08 42.96 43.34
N VAL A 6 17.45 41.87 43.74
CA VAL A 6 17.61 40.55 43.12
C VAL A 6 16.98 40.57 41.74
N LEU A 7 17.85 40.47 40.71
CA LEU A 7 17.42 40.23 39.32
C LEU A 7 17.08 38.76 39.14
N VAL A 8 15.79 38.42 39.06
CA VAL A 8 15.32 37.08 38.64
C VAL A 8 15.43 37.02 37.13
N ARG A 9 16.31 36.18 36.62
CA ARG A 9 16.33 35.81 35.19
C ARG A 9 15.14 34.94 34.87
N PRO A 10 14.40 35.21 33.77
CA PRO A 10 13.35 34.28 33.32
C PRO A 10 14.02 33.02 32.78
N THR A 11 13.62 31.90 33.34
CA THR A 11 14.02 30.54 32.91
C THR A 11 13.14 30.08 31.77
N SER A 12 13.78 29.41 30.82
CA SER A 12 13.23 28.47 29.83
C SER A 12 12.39 29.07 28.70
N ASP A 13 12.99 29.01 27.51
CA ASP A 13 12.30 29.02 26.25
C ASP A 13 11.22 27.92 26.23
N PRO A 14 10.00 28.21 25.71
CA PRO A 14 8.98 27.18 25.57
C PRO A 14 9.51 26.16 24.55
N VAL A 15 9.58 24.89 24.97
CA VAL A 15 9.76 23.76 24.09
C VAL A 15 8.65 23.83 23.05
N VAL A 16 8.98 24.24 21.83
CA VAL A 16 8.09 24.19 20.68
C VAL A 16 7.82 22.69 20.45
N ARG A 17 6.73 22.19 21.02
CA ARG A 17 6.16 20.90 20.61
C ARG A 17 5.75 21.13 19.17
N SER A 18 6.45 20.48 18.23
CA SER A 18 5.98 20.38 16.86
C SER A 18 4.55 19.84 16.92
N THR A 19 3.59 20.62 16.43
CA THR A 19 2.23 20.12 16.20
C THR A 19 2.39 18.88 15.30
N PRO A 20 1.77 17.74 15.64
CA PRO A 20 1.79 16.59 14.74
C PRO A 20 1.39 17.06 13.35
N ASP A 21 2.06 16.54 12.31
CA ASP A 21 1.68 16.79 10.93
C ASP A 21 0.18 16.49 10.80
N PRO A 22 -0.64 17.44 10.38
CA PRO A 22 -2.09 17.24 10.30
C PRO A 22 -2.49 16.12 9.31
N ASP A 23 -1.58 15.69 8.43
CA ASP A 23 -1.81 14.67 7.42
C ASP A 23 -0.55 13.80 7.20
N PRO A 24 -0.22 12.92 8.15
CA PRO A 24 0.98 12.08 8.03
C PRO A 24 0.90 11.14 6.82
N ARG A 25 2.02 11.03 6.09
CA ARG A 25 2.13 10.24 4.87
C ARG A 25 3.06 9.04 5.04
N VAL A 26 2.71 7.97 4.35
CA VAL A 26 3.52 6.76 4.24
C VAL A 26 4.08 6.68 2.83
N SER A 27 5.41 6.66 2.70
CA SER A 27 6.07 6.51 1.41
C SER A 27 5.59 5.25 0.67
N THR A 28 5.32 5.37 -0.61
CA THR A 28 4.97 4.23 -1.46
C THR A 28 6.15 3.28 -1.67
N GLY A 29 7.38 3.78 -1.48
CA GLY A 29 8.60 3.05 -1.80
C GLY A 29 8.85 2.89 -3.30
N ILE A 30 8.05 3.55 -4.13
CA ILE A 30 8.20 3.53 -5.59
C ILE A 30 8.86 4.84 -6.02
N PRO A 31 10.10 4.81 -6.54
CA PRO A 31 10.80 6.02 -6.97
C PRO A 31 9.97 6.86 -7.96
N GLY A 32 9.77 8.12 -7.64
CA GLY A 32 9.01 9.09 -8.43
C GLY A 32 7.49 9.08 -8.21
N LEU A 33 6.93 8.15 -7.41
CA LEU A 33 5.49 8.12 -7.18
C LEU A 33 5.05 9.02 -6.02
N ASP A 34 5.85 9.11 -4.96
CA ASP A 34 5.52 9.90 -3.78
C ASP A 34 5.32 11.39 -4.12
N GLU A 35 6.10 11.91 -5.06
CA GLU A 35 5.97 13.29 -5.56
C GLU A 35 4.62 13.56 -6.24
N LEU A 36 4.01 12.50 -6.82
CA LEU A 36 2.71 12.56 -7.49
C LEU A 36 1.53 12.37 -6.52
N LEU A 37 1.85 12.07 -5.24
CA LEU A 37 0.92 11.79 -4.15
C LEU A 37 1.14 12.70 -2.93
N GLU A 38 1.75 13.88 -3.11
CA GLU A 38 2.02 14.82 -2.01
C GLU A 38 2.81 14.19 -0.84
N GLY A 39 3.74 13.28 -1.15
CA GLY A 39 4.61 12.62 -0.20
C GLY A 39 4.28 11.16 0.11
N GLY A 40 3.29 10.57 -0.56
CA GLY A 40 2.91 9.17 -0.41
C GLY A 40 1.45 8.94 -0.04
N PHE A 41 1.13 7.75 0.46
CA PHE A 41 -0.23 7.42 0.88
C PHE A 41 -0.58 8.08 2.22
N PRO A 42 -1.85 8.52 2.46
CA PRO A 42 -2.29 8.90 3.79
C PRO A 42 -2.10 7.75 4.78
N THR A 43 -1.55 8.04 5.96
CA THR A 43 -1.33 7.01 6.99
C THR A 43 -2.65 6.36 7.41
N GLY A 44 -2.66 5.04 7.56
CA GLY A 44 -3.85 4.29 7.95
C GLY A 44 -4.93 4.21 6.87
N SER A 45 -4.60 4.53 5.61
CA SER A 45 -5.54 4.43 4.49
C SER A 45 -5.62 3.03 3.89
N LEU A 46 -6.76 2.73 3.26
CA LEU A 46 -6.94 1.57 2.40
C LEU A 46 -6.77 1.97 0.94
N ILE A 47 -5.79 1.37 0.27
CA ILE A 47 -5.50 1.61 -1.15
C ILE A 47 -5.79 0.33 -1.93
N THR A 48 -6.65 0.43 -2.94
CA THR A 48 -6.89 -0.67 -3.88
C THR A 48 -5.91 -0.59 -5.07
N LEU A 49 -5.22 -1.69 -5.34
CA LEU A 49 -4.40 -1.88 -6.54
C LEU A 49 -5.19 -2.77 -7.51
N ALA A 50 -5.82 -2.17 -8.50
CA ALA A 50 -6.68 -2.86 -9.45
C ALA A 50 -5.97 -3.06 -10.80
N GLY A 51 -6.20 -4.17 -11.48
CA GLY A 51 -5.65 -4.40 -12.82
C GLY A 51 -5.55 -5.87 -13.18
N ARG A 52 -5.23 -6.14 -14.46
CA ARG A 52 -5.09 -7.49 -15.01
C ARG A 52 -3.85 -8.20 -14.44
N PRO A 53 -3.79 -9.55 -14.50
CA PRO A 53 -2.57 -10.29 -14.24
C PRO A 53 -1.39 -9.80 -15.08
N GLY A 54 -0.17 -9.78 -14.49
CA GLY A 54 1.06 -9.37 -15.17
C GLY A 54 1.31 -7.85 -15.25
N THR A 55 0.45 -7.02 -14.68
CA THR A 55 0.62 -5.56 -14.69
C THR A 55 1.61 -5.03 -13.65
N GLY A 56 1.97 -5.84 -12.63
CA GLY A 56 2.98 -5.50 -11.61
C GLY A 56 2.46 -5.25 -10.20
N LYS A 57 1.17 -5.46 -9.91
CA LYS A 57 0.55 -5.21 -8.60
C LYS A 57 1.26 -5.90 -7.44
N THR A 58 1.54 -7.20 -7.57
CA THR A 58 2.29 -8.00 -6.59
C THR A 58 3.67 -7.41 -6.30
N ILE A 59 4.39 -6.97 -7.35
CA ILE A 59 5.71 -6.35 -7.20
C ILE A 59 5.59 -5.00 -6.48
N PHE A 60 4.58 -4.20 -6.83
CA PHE A 60 4.31 -2.93 -6.18
C PHE A 60 4.05 -3.10 -4.68
N GLY A 61 3.15 -4.02 -4.31
CA GLY A 61 2.86 -4.31 -2.90
C GLY A 61 4.09 -4.81 -2.14
N SER A 62 4.88 -5.70 -2.77
CA SER A 62 6.12 -6.20 -2.16
C SER A 62 7.16 -5.11 -1.96
N GLN A 63 7.31 -4.20 -2.92
CA GLN A 63 8.23 -3.07 -2.83
C GLN A 63 7.81 -2.06 -1.76
N PHE A 64 6.51 -1.78 -1.63
CA PHE A 64 5.95 -0.96 -0.56
C PHE A 64 6.34 -1.48 0.83
N LEU A 65 6.24 -2.80 1.06
CA LEU A 65 6.67 -3.43 2.31
C LEU A 65 8.19 -3.42 2.47
N TYR A 66 8.91 -3.77 1.40
CA TYR A 66 10.37 -3.84 1.41
C TYR A 66 11.01 -2.50 1.78
N GLN A 67 10.56 -1.42 1.13
CA GLN A 67 11.12 -0.09 1.37
C GLN A 67 10.73 0.45 2.75
N GLY A 68 9.49 0.25 3.20
CA GLY A 68 9.09 0.63 4.56
C GLY A 68 9.91 -0.04 5.64
N ALA A 69 10.12 -1.35 5.51
CA ALA A 69 10.92 -2.12 6.44
C ALA A 69 12.41 -1.71 6.42
N ARG A 70 12.95 -1.48 5.21
CA ARG A 70 14.37 -1.19 5.02
C ARG A 70 14.75 0.24 5.39
N GLU A 71 13.96 1.23 4.95
CA GLU A 71 14.31 2.65 5.05
C GLU A 71 13.79 3.26 6.35
N ASN A 72 12.61 2.82 6.81
CA ASN A 72 11.92 3.41 7.96
C ASN A 72 11.88 2.48 9.19
N GLY A 73 12.29 1.21 9.06
CA GLY A 73 12.13 0.22 10.12
C GLY A 73 10.67 -0.11 10.43
N GLU A 74 9.77 0.10 9.49
CA GLU A 74 8.33 -0.13 9.62
C GLU A 74 7.99 -1.61 9.37
N PRO A 75 7.48 -2.34 10.38
CA PRO A 75 7.09 -3.74 10.19
C PRO A 75 5.97 -3.87 9.17
N GLY A 76 6.15 -4.77 8.20
CA GLY A 76 5.19 -5.03 7.14
C GLY A 76 4.77 -6.49 7.04
N MET A 77 3.53 -6.73 6.59
CA MET A 77 3.01 -8.07 6.37
C MET A 77 2.41 -8.23 4.97
N TYR A 78 2.79 -9.32 4.31
CA TYR A 78 2.21 -9.77 3.04
C TYR A 78 1.34 -11.00 3.27
N VAL A 79 0.05 -10.88 2.96
CA VAL A 79 -0.92 -11.98 3.00
C VAL A 79 -1.15 -12.49 1.59
N SER A 80 -0.74 -13.74 1.32
CA SER A 80 -0.87 -14.37 0.00
C SER A 80 -1.96 -15.43 -0.01
N MET A 81 -2.88 -15.31 -0.97
CA MET A 81 -3.96 -16.26 -1.19
C MET A 81 -3.64 -17.28 -2.31
N LEU A 82 -2.68 -16.98 -3.17
CA LEU A 82 -2.41 -17.75 -4.38
C LEU A 82 -0.95 -18.20 -4.52
N GLU A 83 0.00 -17.37 -4.13
CA GLU A 83 1.42 -17.67 -4.32
C GLU A 83 2.02 -18.22 -3.03
N GLY A 84 2.65 -19.42 -3.12
CA GLY A 84 3.33 -20.03 -1.99
C GLY A 84 4.63 -19.30 -1.64
N ARG A 85 4.99 -19.34 -0.36
CA ARG A 85 6.16 -18.67 0.23
C ARG A 85 7.44 -18.84 -0.59
N LYS A 86 7.79 -20.07 -0.97
CA LYS A 86 9.05 -20.37 -1.68
C LYS A 86 9.12 -19.67 -3.05
N ALA A 87 8.01 -19.63 -3.78
CA ALA A 87 7.93 -18.98 -5.08
C ALA A 87 8.01 -17.46 -4.93
N TYR A 88 7.27 -16.90 -3.98
CA TYR A 88 7.25 -15.48 -3.69
C TYR A 88 8.66 -14.93 -3.38
N PHE A 89 9.35 -15.48 -2.39
CA PHE A 89 10.69 -15.00 -2.01
C PHE A 89 11.70 -15.11 -3.15
N ARG A 90 11.67 -16.22 -3.90
CA ARG A 90 12.52 -16.38 -5.09
C ARG A 90 12.24 -15.31 -6.14
N ASN A 91 10.98 -15.01 -6.41
CA ASN A 91 10.56 -14.05 -7.42
C ASN A 91 10.91 -12.62 -7.00
N MET A 92 10.69 -12.25 -5.75
CA MET A 92 11.04 -10.93 -5.21
C MET A 92 12.55 -10.71 -5.18
N ASN A 93 13.32 -11.71 -4.77
CA ASN A 93 14.79 -11.62 -4.77
C ASN A 93 15.36 -11.37 -6.19
N ARG A 94 14.77 -11.97 -7.23
CA ARG A 94 15.17 -11.72 -8.64
C ARG A 94 14.95 -10.27 -9.07
N LEU A 95 14.05 -9.57 -8.42
CA LEU A 95 13.73 -8.16 -8.67
C LEU A 95 14.49 -7.23 -7.71
N GLY A 96 15.48 -7.76 -6.97
CA GLY A 96 16.27 -6.97 -6.02
C GLY A 96 15.56 -6.65 -4.70
N LEU A 97 14.41 -7.26 -4.44
CA LEU A 97 13.65 -7.14 -3.21
C LEU A 97 13.94 -8.33 -2.29
N ASP A 98 15.11 -8.33 -1.64
CA ASP A 98 15.51 -9.40 -0.73
C ASP A 98 14.82 -9.24 0.64
N LEU A 99 13.69 -9.90 0.81
CA LEU A 99 12.85 -9.84 2.00
C LEU A 99 13.30 -10.77 3.14
N LEU A 100 14.15 -11.79 2.85
CA LEU A 100 14.59 -12.75 3.87
C LEU A 100 15.37 -12.12 5.04
N PRO A 101 16.29 -11.17 4.82
CA PRO A 101 16.96 -10.50 5.92
C PRO A 101 16.03 -9.65 6.79
N LEU A 102 14.97 -9.07 6.18
CA LEU A 102 13.97 -8.27 6.89
C LEU A 102 13.07 -9.15 7.75
N GLU A 103 12.70 -10.33 7.27
CA GLU A 103 11.93 -11.29 8.04
C GLU A 103 12.70 -11.80 9.27
N LYS A 104 14.02 -12.05 9.15
CA LYS A 104 14.86 -12.42 10.29
C LYS A 104 14.99 -11.33 11.36
N LYS A 105 14.64 -10.10 11.02
CA LYS A 105 14.65 -8.93 11.93
C LYS A 105 13.25 -8.58 12.43
N ASP A 106 12.25 -9.42 12.18
CA ASP A 106 10.83 -9.16 12.47
C ASP A 106 10.25 -7.89 11.81
N LEU A 107 10.89 -7.40 10.72
CA LEU A 107 10.43 -6.25 9.94
C LEU A 107 9.58 -6.65 8.73
N PHE A 108 9.48 -7.94 8.43
CA PHE A 108 8.64 -8.48 7.36
C PHE A 108 8.03 -9.81 7.78
N ARG A 109 6.74 -10.00 7.49
CA ARG A 109 6.05 -11.28 7.66
C ARG A 109 5.36 -11.69 6.37
N PHE A 110 5.45 -12.98 6.04
CA PHE A 110 4.71 -13.59 4.94
C PHE A 110 3.71 -14.60 5.50
N LEU A 111 2.43 -14.31 5.30
CA LEU A 111 1.33 -15.18 5.70
C LEU A 111 0.74 -15.86 4.47
N GLU A 112 0.90 -17.17 4.39
CA GLU A 112 0.38 -17.99 3.30
C GLU A 112 -0.99 -18.57 3.67
N MET A 113 -2.01 -18.32 2.83
CA MET A 113 -3.39 -18.76 3.03
C MET A 113 -3.81 -19.68 1.87
N PRO A 114 -3.42 -20.97 1.88
CA PRO A 114 -3.48 -21.83 0.69
C PRO A 114 -4.89 -22.30 0.33
N THR A 115 -5.86 -22.19 1.24
CA THR A 115 -7.21 -22.71 1.00
C THR A 115 -8.25 -21.78 1.61
N LEU A 116 -9.08 -21.20 0.75
CA LEU A 116 -10.19 -20.34 1.13
C LEU A 116 -11.50 -21.12 1.05
N SER A 117 -12.13 -21.38 2.20
CA SER A 117 -13.53 -21.76 2.28
C SER A 117 -14.29 -20.68 3.07
N ALA A 118 -15.58 -20.55 2.82
CA ALA A 118 -16.40 -19.58 3.55
C ALA A 118 -16.34 -19.79 5.07
N GLU A 119 -16.23 -21.04 5.50
CA GLU A 119 -16.16 -21.43 6.91
C GLU A 119 -14.79 -21.06 7.54
N GLY A 120 -13.73 -21.02 6.73
CA GLY A 120 -12.36 -20.68 7.18
C GLY A 120 -12.07 -19.19 7.25
N LEU A 121 -12.87 -18.33 6.61
CA LEU A 121 -12.65 -16.89 6.54
C LEU A 121 -12.53 -16.18 7.91
N PRO A 122 -13.35 -16.50 8.92
CA PRO A 122 -13.21 -15.90 10.25
C PRO A 122 -11.86 -16.22 10.90
N ALA A 123 -11.39 -17.46 10.79
CA ALA A 123 -10.09 -17.87 11.34
C ALA A 123 -8.91 -17.19 10.63
N ILE A 124 -8.98 -17.06 9.32
CA ILE A 124 -8.01 -16.31 8.53
C ILE A 124 -7.93 -14.86 9.00
N TRP A 125 -9.09 -14.28 9.23
CA TRP A 125 -9.20 -12.91 9.71
C TRP A 125 -8.58 -12.72 11.11
N GLU A 126 -8.91 -13.59 12.04
CA GLU A 126 -8.34 -13.57 13.38
C GLU A 126 -6.81 -13.72 13.33
N GLU A 127 -6.31 -14.55 12.43
CA GLU A 127 -4.86 -14.73 12.21
C GLU A 127 -4.20 -13.46 11.69
N ILE A 128 -4.82 -12.77 10.72
CA ILE A 128 -4.32 -11.49 10.20
C ILE A 128 -4.27 -10.44 11.32
N VAL A 129 -5.38 -10.26 12.05
CA VAL A 129 -5.47 -9.27 13.14
C VAL A 129 -4.47 -9.58 14.25
N ARG A 130 -4.35 -10.83 14.65
CA ARG A 130 -3.37 -11.26 15.66
C ARG A 130 -1.95 -10.94 15.24
N ASN A 131 -1.57 -11.22 13.99
CA ASN A 131 -0.25 -10.89 13.48
C ASN A 131 0.00 -9.37 13.44
N ILE A 132 -1.03 -8.56 13.15
CA ILE A 132 -0.92 -7.10 13.17
C ILE A 132 -0.61 -6.62 14.59
N ASP A 133 -1.38 -7.07 15.56
CA ASP A 133 -1.24 -6.65 16.95
C ASP A 133 0.09 -7.15 17.56
N ASP A 134 0.41 -8.43 17.40
CA ASP A 134 1.59 -9.07 18.01
C ASP A 134 2.91 -8.55 17.44
N ALA A 135 2.94 -8.17 16.17
CA ALA A 135 4.16 -7.71 15.49
C ALA A 135 4.22 -6.20 15.28
N GLY A 136 3.19 -5.45 15.70
CA GLY A 136 3.11 -4.02 15.47
C GLY A 136 3.14 -3.66 13.97
N ILE A 137 2.43 -4.44 13.14
CA ILE A 137 2.40 -4.24 11.69
C ILE A 137 1.77 -2.90 11.36
N VAL A 138 2.48 -2.07 10.61
CA VAL A 138 2.00 -0.75 10.15
C VAL A 138 1.79 -0.67 8.64
N ARG A 139 2.28 -1.67 7.89
CA ARG A 139 2.07 -1.82 6.45
C ARG A 139 1.53 -3.21 6.13
N LEU A 140 0.41 -3.29 5.43
CA LEU A 140 -0.24 -4.55 5.07
C LEU A 140 -0.46 -4.65 3.56
N VAL A 141 -0.22 -5.82 2.99
CA VAL A 141 -0.62 -6.15 1.61
C VAL A 141 -1.45 -7.42 1.63
N ILE A 142 -2.61 -7.39 0.96
CA ILE A 142 -3.50 -8.56 0.76
C ILE A 142 -3.53 -8.88 -0.75
N ASP A 143 -2.99 -10.03 -1.13
CA ASP A 143 -2.93 -10.52 -2.52
C ASP A 143 -3.52 -11.94 -2.66
N SER A 144 -4.73 -12.10 -3.20
CA SER A 144 -5.60 -11.05 -3.70
C SER A 144 -6.95 -11.07 -2.99
N PHE A 145 -7.50 -9.89 -2.82
CA PHE A 145 -8.87 -9.74 -2.31
C PHE A 145 -9.90 -10.39 -3.24
N THR A 146 -9.62 -10.44 -4.55
CA THR A 146 -10.49 -11.15 -5.51
C THR A 146 -10.61 -12.62 -5.17
N ALA A 147 -9.49 -13.31 -4.89
CA ALA A 147 -9.52 -14.71 -4.48
C ALA A 147 -10.29 -14.88 -3.16
N MET A 148 -10.06 -13.99 -2.20
CA MET A 148 -10.77 -14.00 -0.93
C MET A 148 -12.26 -13.75 -1.09
N SER A 149 -12.65 -12.79 -1.93
CA SER A 149 -14.06 -12.45 -2.17
C SER A 149 -14.86 -13.57 -2.83
N GLN A 150 -14.21 -14.44 -3.62
CA GLN A 150 -14.84 -15.61 -4.23
C GLN A 150 -15.25 -16.69 -3.21
N ALA A 151 -14.64 -16.69 -2.02
CA ALA A 151 -15.00 -17.60 -0.95
C ALA A 151 -16.30 -17.20 -0.22
N PHE A 152 -16.78 -15.97 -0.40
CA PHE A 152 -18.03 -15.51 0.19
C PHE A 152 -19.23 -15.98 -0.62
N GLY A 153 -20.32 -16.39 0.06
CA GLY A 153 -21.55 -16.84 -0.58
C GLY A 153 -22.37 -15.70 -1.18
N THR A 154 -22.31 -14.50 -0.61
CA THR A 154 -23.12 -13.36 -1.05
C THR A 154 -22.31 -12.05 -1.06
N GLN A 155 -22.80 -11.09 -1.85
CA GLN A 155 -22.26 -9.70 -1.87
C GLN A 155 -22.41 -9.02 -0.50
N GLY A 156 -23.44 -9.39 0.27
CA GLY A 156 -23.65 -8.89 1.63
C GLY A 156 -22.52 -9.31 2.57
N ASP A 157 -22.08 -10.56 2.50
CA ASP A 157 -21.01 -11.10 3.33
C ASP A 157 -19.68 -10.40 3.02
N ILE A 158 -19.39 -10.16 1.75
CA ILE A 158 -18.21 -9.39 1.31
C ILE A 158 -18.24 -7.98 1.92
N ARG A 159 -19.40 -7.33 1.93
CA ARG A 159 -19.57 -5.98 2.48
C ARG A 159 -19.34 -5.93 3.99
N VAL A 160 -19.95 -6.86 4.72
CA VAL A 160 -19.77 -6.97 6.18
C VAL A 160 -18.30 -7.23 6.51
N PHE A 161 -17.68 -8.18 5.81
CA PHE A 161 -16.28 -8.52 5.99
C PHE A 161 -15.38 -7.32 5.71
N THR A 162 -15.59 -6.62 4.58
CA THR A 162 -14.78 -5.44 4.23
C THR A 162 -14.94 -4.32 5.25
N HIS A 163 -16.15 -4.10 5.78
CA HIS A 163 -16.37 -3.13 6.86
C HIS A 163 -15.69 -3.53 8.18
N MET A 164 -15.69 -4.81 8.51
CA MET A 164 -14.98 -5.32 9.69
C MET A 164 -13.46 -5.17 9.51
N LEU A 165 -12.94 -5.48 8.31
CA LEU A 165 -11.55 -5.29 7.93
C LEU A 165 -11.11 -3.83 8.14
N LEU A 166 -11.89 -2.92 7.60
CA LEU A 166 -11.63 -1.48 7.67
C LEU A 166 -11.69 -0.96 9.11
N GLY A 167 -12.70 -1.37 9.88
CA GLY A 167 -12.87 -0.89 11.25
C GLY A 167 -11.75 -1.30 12.19
N LYS A 168 -11.24 -2.54 12.09
CA LYS A 168 -10.20 -3.06 12.98
C LYS A 168 -8.78 -2.71 12.50
N ILE A 169 -8.49 -2.81 11.20
CA ILE A 169 -7.13 -2.56 10.69
C ILE A 169 -6.85 -1.05 10.58
N ILE A 170 -7.79 -0.30 10.02
CA ILE A 170 -7.59 1.13 9.76
C ILE A 170 -7.90 1.95 11.00
N GLY A 171 -9.06 1.68 11.66
CA GLY A 171 -9.48 2.44 12.82
C GLY A 171 -8.75 2.09 14.12
N GLY A 172 -8.23 0.86 14.26
CA GLY A 172 -7.58 0.38 15.48
C GLY A 172 -6.06 0.47 15.47
N ALA A 173 -5.42 -0.02 14.40
CA ALA A 173 -3.97 -0.17 14.33
C ALA A 173 -3.25 0.92 13.52
N GLY A 174 -3.98 1.81 12.82
CA GLY A 174 -3.37 2.82 11.93
C GLY A 174 -2.56 2.23 10.78
N CYS A 175 -2.85 0.98 10.40
CA CYS A 175 -2.10 0.24 9.41
C CYS A 175 -2.45 0.69 7.99
N THR A 176 -1.48 1.15 7.21
CA THR A 176 -1.68 1.47 5.79
C THR A 176 -1.74 0.19 4.98
N THR A 177 -2.86 -0.03 4.29
CA THR A 177 -3.18 -1.31 3.67
C THR A 177 -3.31 -1.20 2.16
N LEU A 178 -2.57 -2.04 1.42
CA LEU A 178 -2.74 -2.24 -0.01
C LEU A 178 -3.56 -3.51 -0.26
N MET A 179 -4.65 -3.37 -0.99
CA MET A 179 -5.53 -4.48 -1.35
C MET A 179 -5.46 -4.73 -2.85
N ILE A 180 -4.91 -5.87 -3.25
CA ILE A 180 -4.75 -6.24 -4.65
C ILE A 180 -6.04 -6.87 -5.16
N THR A 181 -6.54 -6.35 -6.28
CA THR A 181 -7.75 -6.86 -6.95
C THR A 181 -7.48 -7.12 -8.44
N GLU A 182 -8.19 -8.10 -8.97
CA GLU A 182 -8.24 -8.33 -10.40
C GLU A 182 -9.42 -7.56 -10.97
N SER A 183 -9.16 -6.67 -11.92
CA SER A 183 -10.19 -5.95 -12.64
C SER A 183 -10.42 -6.55 -14.03
N ALA A 184 -11.66 -6.44 -14.51
CA ALA A 184 -11.97 -6.75 -15.90
C ALA A 184 -11.15 -5.85 -16.85
N PRO A 185 -10.89 -6.31 -18.09
CA PRO A 185 -10.17 -5.50 -19.07
C PRO A 185 -10.95 -4.22 -19.38
N GLY A 186 -10.39 -3.07 -19.03
CA GLY A 186 -10.75 -1.75 -19.50
C GLY A 186 -9.65 -1.19 -20.38
N LEU A 187 -9.95 -0.28 -21.29
CA LEU A 187 -8.94 0.52 -21.99
C LEU A 187 -8.36 1.55 -21.01
N LEU A 188 -7.15 2.00 -21.29
CA LEU A 188 -6.52 3.12 -20.58
C LEU A 188 -7.45 4.35 -20.66
N GLY A 189 -7.81 4.91 -19.51
CA GLY A 189 -8.77 6.02 -19.42
C GLY A 189 -10.25 5.59 -19.33
N ASP A 190 -10.57 4.30 -19.52
CA ASP A 190 -11.93 3.81 -19.26
C ASP A 190 -12.14 3.63 -17.76
N VAL A 191 -13.08 4.38 -17.21
CA VAL A 191 -13.63 4.09 -15.89
C VAL A 191 -14.29 2.71 -15.95
N ASN A 192 -13.87 1.80 -15.08
CA ASN A 192 -14.52 0.49 -14.96
C ASN A 192 -16.04 0.72 -14.79
N PRO A 193 -16.90 0.31 -15.75
CA PRO A 193 -18.33 0.57 -15.67
C PRO A 193 -19.00 -0.17 -14.49
N ASN A 194 -18.31 -1.16 -13.91
CA ASN A 194 -18.70 -1.87 -12.70
C ASN A 194 -17.53 -1.89 -11.72
N PRO A 195 -17.23 -0.75 -11.04
CA PRO A 195 -16.23 -0.75 -9.98
C PRO A 195 -16.66 -1.77 -8.92
N GLY A 196 -15.70 -2.59 -8.51
CA GLY A 196 -15.94 -3.51 -7.40
C GLY A 196 -16.26 -2.73 -6.12
N MET A 197 -17.02 -3.33 -5.20
CA MET A 197 -17.39 -2.70 -3.93
C MET A 197 -16.15 -2.17 -3.17
N GLN A 198 -15.01 -2.85 -3.30
CA GLN A 198 -13.74 -2.48 -2.72
C GLN A 198 -13.23 -1.09 -3.18
N GLU A 199 -13.53 -0.68 -4.42
CA GLU A 199 -13.13 0.63 -4.94
C GLU A 199 -13.96 1.77 -4.32
N PHE A 200 -15.22 1.51 -3.96
CA PHE A 200 -16.06 2.49 -3.25
C PHE A 200 -15.58 2.73 -1.82
N ILE A 201 -15.15 1.67 -1.14
CA ILE A 201 -14.77 1.72 0.27
C ILE A 201 -13.35 2.26 0.43
N ALA A 202 -12.44 1.96 -0.50
CA ALA A 202 -11.04 2.38 -0.44
C ALA A 202 -10.88 3.91 -0.39
N ASP A 203 -9.86 4.36 0.31
CA ASP A 203 -9.45 5.77 0.35
C ASP A 203 -8.70 6.18 -0.91
N GLY A 204 -7.96 5.23 -1.50
CA GLY A 204 -7.27 5.40 -2.76
C GLY A 204 -7.48 4.23 -3.72
N VAL A 205 -7.40 4.51 -5.02
CA VAL A 205 -7.50 3.50 -6.09
C VAL A 205 -6.42 3.78 -7.12
N LEU A 206 -5.56 2.78 -7.36
CA LEU A 206 -4.55 2.77 -8.39
C LEU A 206 -4.89 1.68 -9.42
N HIS A 207 -5.10 2.07 -10.66
CA HIS A 207 -5.30 1.14 -11.77
C HIS A 207 -4.00 0.86 -12.51
N PHE A 208 -3.70 -0.43 -12.68
CA PHE A 208 -2.53 -0.91 -13.40
C PHE A 208 -2.92 -1.41 -14.79
N HIS A 209 -2.33 -0.82 -15.81
CA HIS A 209 -2.59 -1.11 -17.20
C HIS A 209 -1.38 -1.72 -17.91
N LEU A 210 -1.64 -2.59 -18.87
CA LEU A 210 -0.66 -3.11 -19.82
C LEU A 210 -1.18 -2.84 -21.23
N VAL A 211 -0.67 -1.79 -21.86
CA VAL A 211 -1.18 -1.24 -23.10
C VAL A 211 -0.26 -1.63 -24.26
N PRO A 212 -0.81 -2.21 -25.35
CA PRO A 212 -0.05 -2.42 -26.57
C PRO A 212 0.36 -1.07 -27.18
N VAL A 213 1.59 -0.99 -27.67
CA VAL A 213 2.11 0.14 -28.44
C VAL A 213 2.58 -0.35 -29.80
N ALA A 214 2.97 0.54 -30.69
CA ALA A 214 3.41 0.17 -32.04
C ALA A 214 4.52 -0.90 -31.99
N GLY A 215 4.41 -1.94 -32.85
CA GLY A 215 5.40 -3.00 -32.99
C GLY A 215 5.41 -4.03 -31.86
N ASP A 216 4.30 -4.67 -31.56
CA ASP A 216 4.17 -5.79 -30.59
C ASP A 216 4.67 -5.51 -29.15
N ALA A 217 5.20 -4.32 -28.89
CA ALA A 217 5.64 -3.91 -27.57
C ALA A 217 4.44 -3.58 -26.66
N ARG A 218 4.62 -3.73 -25.35
CA ARG A 218 3.64 -3.33 -24.33
C ARG A 218 4.29 -2.44 -23.29
N VAL A 219 3.56 -1.41 -22.88
CA VAL A 219 3.99 -0.48 -21.85
C VAL A 219 3.05 -0.61 -20.65
N ARG A 220 3.62 -0.55 -19.46
CA ARG A 220 2.87 -0.53 -18.21
C ARG A 220 2.62 0.90 -17.77
N TYR A 221 1.43 1.12 -17.24
CA TYR A 221 1.03 2.38 -16.63
C TYR A 221 0.37 2.11 -15.28
N VAL A 222 0.53 3.05 -14.37
CA VAL A 222 -0.31 3.19 -13.18
C VAL A 222 -1.11 4.48 -13.33
N GLU A 223 -2.38 4.45 -12.97
CA GLU A 223 -3.28 5.60 -12.98
C GLU A 223 -3.92 5.74 -11.60
N ILE A 224 -3.77 6.92 -11.00
CA ILE A 224 -4.37 7.24 -9.71
C ILE A 224 -5.75 7.80 -10.00
N THR A 225 -6.81 7.00 -9.80
CA THR A 225 -8.18 7.42 -10.08
C THR A 225 -8.90 7.96 -8.87
N LYS A 226 -8.37 7.68 -7.68
CA LYS A 226 -8.90 8.16 -6.40
C LYS A 226 -7.79 8.25 -5.36
N MET A 227 -7.75 9.33 -4.61
CA MET A 227 -6.97 9.45 -3.38
C MET A 227 -7.59 10.52 -2.51
N ARG A 228 -8.28 10.10 -1.44
CA ARG A 228 -8.95 11.01 -0.52
C ARG A 228 -7.92 11.91 0.18
N GLY A 229 -8.24 13.19 0.32
CA GLY A 229 -7.36 14.16 0.98
C GLY A 229 -6.05 14.45 0.25
N THR A 230 -5.93 14.11 -1.04
CA THR A 230 -4.70 14.27 -1.82
C THR A 230 -4.97 14.87 -3.18
N ASN A 231 -4.24 15.93 -3.53
CA ASN A 231 -4.22 16.49 -4.89
C ASN A 231 -3.20 15.68 -5.74
N HIS A 232 -3.63 14.51 -6.20
CA HIS A 232 -2.76 13.59 -6.94
C HIS A 232 -2.66 13.93 -8.43
N GLN A 233 -1.59 13.46 -9.08
CA GLN A 233 -1.44 13.56 -10.52
C GLN A 233 -2.54 12.78 -11.24
N MET A 234 -3.22 13.44 -12.19
CA MET A 234 -4.23 12.82 -13.05
C MET A 234 -3.60 12.17 -14.28
N GLY A 235 -4.24 11.09 -14.75
CA GLY A 235 -3.88 10.40 -15.99
C GLY A 235 -2.83 9.29 -15.82
N PRO A 236 -2.51 8.60 -16.93
CA PRO A 236 -1.64 7.42 -16.90
C PRO A 236 -0.17 7.80 -16.69
N ILE A 237 0.45 7.17 -15.72
CA ILE A 237 1.85 7.34 -15.32
C ILE A 237 2.61 6.10 -15.80
N PRO A 238 3.56 6.20 -16.74
CA PRO A 238 4.32 5.06 -17.21
C PRO A 238 5.24 4.52 -16.12
N ILE A 239 5.31 3.20 -15.99
CA ILE A 239 6.16 2.50 -15.04
C ILE A 239 7.02 1.46 -15.73
N ASP A 240 8.23 1.27 -15.20
CA ASP A 240 9.15 0.22 -15.61
C ASP A 240 9.33 -0.79 -14.45
N ILE A 241 9.49 -2.07 -14.81
CA ILE A 241 9.84 -3.14 -13.88
C ILE A 241 11.23 -3.64 -14.23
N GLY A 242 12.15 -3.51 -13.31
CA GLY A 242 13.54 -3.90 -13.49
C GLY A 242 14.09 -4.71 -12.31
N ASN A 243 15.41 -4.86 -12.27
CA ASN A 243 16.13 -5.57 -11.22
C ASN A 243 16.20 -4.82 -9.87
N ARG A 244 15.49 -3.72 -9.74
CA ARG A 244 15.30 -2.95 -8.50
C ARG A 244 13.82 -2.66 -8.24
N GLY A 245 12.94 -3.52 -8.74
CA GLY A 245 11.49 -3.35 -8.62
C GLY A 245 10.90 -2.42 -9.67
N ILE A 246 9.86 -1.68 -9.25
CA ILE A 246 9.12 -0.72 -10.05
C ILE A 246 9.71 0.68 -9.88
N THR A 247 9.76 1.43 -10.96
CA THR A 247 10.07 2.87 -10.98
C THR A 247 9.07 3.60 -11.87
N VAL A 248 8.70 4.82 -11.49
CA VAL A 248 7.92 5.72 -12.35
C VAL A 248 8.85 6.29 -13.41
N ARG A 249 8.43 6.21 -14.66
CA ARG A 249 9.09 6.92 -15.75
C ARG A 249 8.49 8.33 -15.82
N MET A 250 9.18 9.31 -15.23
CA MET A 250 8.74 10.70 -15.32
C MET A 250 8.65 11.11 -16.79
N PRO A 251 7.51 11.62 -17.28
CA PRO A 251 7.48 12.24 -18.58
C PRO A 251 8.46 13.43 -18.56
N HIS A 252 9.35 13.49 -19.55
CA HIS A 252 10.19 14.65 -19.73
C HIS A 252 9.28 15.85 -20.06
N ILE A 253 8.94 16.65 -19.03
CA ILE A 253 8.21 17.91 -19.21
C ILE A 253 9.26 18.95 -19.62
N PRO A 254 9.28 19.41 -20.89
CA PRO A 254 10.19 20.47 -21.29
C PRO A 254 9.85 21.73 -20.49
N GLY A 255 10.75 22.17 -19.60
CA GLY A 255 10.62 23.46 -18.92
C GLY A 255 10.46 23.46 -17.39
N ARG A 256 10.41 22.32 -16.69
CA ARG A 256 10.65 22.30 -15.24
C ARG A 256 12.15 22.05 -14.98
N LYS A 257 12.86 23.13 -14.58
CA LYS A 257 14.18 23.08 -13.96
C LYS A 257 14.03 22.92 -12.45
#